data_d0b47f8831446d83460a397155d3a3f2
#
_entry.id   d0b47f8831446d83460a397155d3a3f2
#
_cell.length_a   1.000
_cell.length_b   1.000
_cell.length_c   1.000
_cell.angle_alpha   90.00
_cell.angle_beta   90.00
_cell.angle_gamma   90.00
#
_symmetry.space_group_name_H-M   'P 1'
#
loop_
_entity.id
_entity.type
_entity.pdbx_description
1 polymer ?
#
loop_
_entity_poly.entity_id
_entity_poly.type
_entity_poly.pdbx_seq_one_letter_code
_entity_poly.pdbx_strand_id
1 'polypeptide(L)'
;MKKFLALVVLAIGLICPAVTIVKSIQFNQDCKGYLKQTADANSVELALERLNKAIDYVEANNLTSGYTSIIYRTEDENVEFWYKNLLVCKQELTECIESSQFEKTNVLMKVRESLTDQSEHGTAITCPPGLSRYPNNKTFAFFNLFSLLIAFVGFC
;
A
#
# COMPACT_ATOMS: atom_id res chain seq x y z
N MET A 1 -40.27 -7.40 -14.60
CA MET A 1 -39.29 -6.55 -15.28
C MET A 1 -38.60 -5.54 -14.34
N LYS A 2 -39.35 -4.70 -13.58
CA LYS A 2 -38.75 -3.68 -12.68
C LYS A 2 -37.75 -4.26 -11.64
N LYS A 3 -38.12 -5.37 -10.96
CA LYS A 3 -37.25 -6.03 -9.97
C LYS A 3 -35.96 -6.60 -10.57
N PHE A 4 -36.02 -7.14 -11.79
CA PHE A 4 -34.85 -7.64 -12.51
C PHE A 4 -33.91 -6.48 -12.91
N LEU A 5 -34.44 -5.37 -13.39
CA LEU A 5 -33.67 -4.18 -13.74
C LEU A 5 -32.96 -3.59 -12.50
N ALA A 6 -33.68 -3.49 -11.38
CA ALA A 6 -33.10 -3.02 -10.11
C ALA A 6 -31.94 -3.92 -9.64
N LEU A 7 -32.06 -5.24 -9.76
CA LEU A 7 -31.00 -6.17 -9.41
C LEU A 7 -29.76 -6.02 -10.30
N VAL A 8 -29.95 -5.80 -11.60
CA VAL A 8 -28.85 -5.56 -12.55
C VAL A 8 -28.13 -4.24 -12.21
N VAL A 9 -28.88 -3.17 -11.94
CA VAL A 9 -28.33 -1.87 -11.55
C VAL A 9 -27.54 -1.99 -10.24
N LEU A 10 -28.07 -2.70 -9.25
CA LEU A 10 -27.37 -2.96 -7.99
C LEU A 10 -26.06 -3.73 -8.22
N ALA A 11 -26.09 -4.79 -9.04
CA ALA A 11 -24.92 -5.61 -9.34
C ALA A 11 -23.81 -4.78 -10.01
N ILE A 12 -24.17 -3.94 -10.99
CA ILE A 12 -23.21 -3.02 -11.65
C ILE A 12 -22.64 -2.03 -10.64
N GLY A 13 -23.47 -1.46 -9.77
CA GLY A 13 -23.05 -0.52 -8.74
C GLY A 13 -22.08 -1.10 -7.70
N LEU A 14 -22.04 -2.41 -7.50
CA LEU A 14 -21.17 -3.08 -6.54
C LEU A 14 -19.79 -3.50 -7.11
N ILE A 15 -19.60 -3.42 -8.42
CA ILE A 15 -18.34 -3.86 -9.06
C ILE A 15 -17.13 -3.06 -8.57
N CYS A 16 -17.19 -1.72 -8.61
CA CYS A 16 -16.03 -0.89 -8.19
C CYS A 16 -15.70 -1.04 -6.70
N PRO A 17 -16.67 -1.03 -5.76
CA PRO A 17 -16.40 -1.34 -4.37
C PRO A 17 -15.76 -2.72 -4.16
N ALA A 18 -16.24 -3.75 -4.87
CA ALA A 18 -15.66 -5.09 -4.79
C ALA A 18 -14.19 -5.11 -5.24
N VAL A 19 -13.87 -4.48 -6.38
CA VAL A 19 -12.48 -4.32 -6.86
C VAL A 19 -11.61 -3.60 -5.84
N THR A 20 -12.13 -2.57 -5.18
CA THR A 20 -11.41 -1.81 -4.14
C THR A 20 -11.05 -2.69 -2.94
N ILE A 21 -11.98 -3.54 -2.51
CA ILE A 21 -11.75 -4.49 -1.42
C ILE A 21 -10.66 -5.50 -1.81
N VAL A 22 -10.76 -6.10 -3.01
CA VAL A 22 -9.77 -7.06 -3.51
C VAL A 22 -8.38 -6.43 -3.57
N LYS A 23 -8.24 -5.23 -4.15
CA LYS A 23 -6.96 -4.51 -4.19
C LYS A 23 -6.40 -4.23 -2.78
N SER A 24 -7.26 -3.89 -1.83
CA SER A 24 -6.84 -3.66 -0.44
C SER A 24 -6.31 -4.94 0.21
N ILE A 25 -6.96 -6.08 -0.02
CA ILE A 25 -6.52 -7.38 0.49
C ILE A 25 -5.17 -7.76 -0.14
N GLN A 26 -5.04 -7.67 -1.47
CA GLN A 26 -3.79 -7.97 -2.17
C GLN A 26 -2.63 -7.09 -1.68
N PHE A 27 -2.86 -5.79 -1.54
CA PHE A 27 -1.84 -4.87 -1.01
C PHE A 27 -1.41 -5.24 0.41
N ASN A 28 -2.35 -5.63 1.26
CA ASN A 28 -2.02 -6.04 2.63
C ASN A 28 -1.22 -7.35 2.66
N GLN A 29 -1.51 -8.31 1.76
CA GLN A 29 -0.82 -9.59 1.68
C GLN A 29 0.55 -9.45 0.99
N ASP A 30 0.58 -8.82 -0.18
CA ASP A 30 1.72 -8.87 -1.09
C ASP A 30 2.67 -7.65 -0.97
N CYS A 31 2.29 -6.63 -0.18
CA CYS A 31 3.14 -5.48 0.10
C CYS A 31 3.33 -5.28 1.61
N LYS A 32 2.27 -4.89 2.35
CA LYS A 32 2.39 -4.59 3.79
C LYS A 32 2.89 -5.79 4.60
N GLY A 33 2.47 -7.00 4.25
CA GLY A 33 2.95 -8.23 4.89
C GLY A 33 4.46 -8.39 4.75
N TYR A 34 5.00 -8.15 3.56
CA TYR A 34 6.44 -8.20 3.32
C TYR A 34 7.20 -7.05 3.98
N LEU A 35 6.67 -5.83 3.98
CA LEU A 35 7.27 -4.70 4.71
C LEU A 35 7.33 -4.99 6.22
N LYS A 36 6.27 -5.60 6.78
CA LYS A 36 6.29 -6.03 8.18
C LYS A 36 7.35 -7.10 8.44
N GLN A 37 7.46 -8.11 7.57
CA GLN A 37 8.52 -9.12 7.69
C GLN A 37 9.92 -8.52 7.54
N THR A 38 10.10 -7.50 6.71
CA THR A 38 11.35 -6.74 6.60
C THR A 38 11.69 -6.06 7.93
N ALA A 39 10.74 -5.36 8.53
CA ALA A 39 10.92 -4.68 9.82
C ALA A 39 11.19 -5.64 10.98
N ASP A 40 10.63 -6.85 10.93
CA ASP A 40 10.78 -7.89 11.95
C ASP A 40 11.97 -8.84 11.69
N ALA A 41 12.68 -8.67 10.57
CA ALA A 41 13.81 -9.54 10.21
C ALA A 41 14.97 -9.40 11.21
N ASN A 42 15.63 -10.53 11.46
CA ASN A 42 16.79 -10.62 12.36
C ASN A 42 18.13 -10.73 11.60
N SER A 43 18.10 -10.76 10.26
CA SER A 43 19.30 -10.70 9.42
C SER A 43 19.09 -9.77 8.22
N VAL A 44 20.18 -9.17 7.74
CA VAL A 44 20.19 -8.24 6.61
C VAL A 44 19.72 -8.92 5.32
N GLU A 45 20.15 -10.15 5.11
CA GLU A 45 19.82 -10.95 3.94
C GLU A 45 18.31 -11.24 3.87
N LEU A 46 17.71 -11.62 5.01
CA LEU A 46 16.26 -11.86 5.10
C LEU A 46 15.47 -10.55 4.92
N ALA A 47 15.92 -9.47 5.56
CA ALA A 47 15.30 -8.15 5.39
C ALA A 47 15.29 -7.72 3.93
N LEU A 48 16.43 -7.86 3.24
CA LEU A 48 16.59 -7.51 1.83
C LEU A 48 15.69 -8.37 0.92
N GLU A 49 15.62 -9.69 1.16
CA GLU A 49 14.73 -10.58 0.40
C GLU A 49 13.26 -10.14 0.52
N ARG A 50 12.80 -9.84 1.74
CA ARG A 50 11.41 -9.44 1.98
C ARG A 50 11.11 -8.06 1.42
N LEU A 51 12.04 -7.13 1.56
CA LEU A 51 11.90 -5.78 1.00
C LEU A 51 11.82 -5.81 -0.53
N ASN A 52 12.62 -6.63 -1.19
CA ASN A 52 12.56 -6.79 -2.64
C ASN A 52 11.18 -7.26 -3.10
N LYS A 53 10.56 -8.25 -2.43
CA LYS A 53 9.19 -8.69 -2.76
C LYS A 53 8.15 -7.57 -2.63
N ALA A 54 8.28 -6.72 -1.60
CA ALA A 54 7.41 -5.58 -1.45
C ALA A 54 7.61 -4.55 -2.57
N ILE A 55 8.87 -4.25 -2.93
CA ILE A 55 9.22 -3.31 -4.01
C ILE A 55 8.72 -3.85 -5.36
N ASP A 56 8.93 -5.14 -5.66
CA ASP A 56 8.44 -5.78 -6.89
C ASP A 56 6.92 -5.62 -7.04
N TYR A 57 6.17 -5.79 -5.95
CA TYR A 57 4.72 -5.55 -5.95
C TYR A 57 4.38 -4.08 -6.24
N VAL A 58 5.09 -3.15 -5.60
CA VAL A 58 4.90 -1.70 -5.76
C VAL A 58 5.12 -1.29 -7.22
N GLU A 59 6.21 -1.77 -7.83
CA GLU A 59 6.57 -1.49 -9.23
C GLU A 59 5.57 -2.13 -10.21
N ALA A 60 5.22 -3.40 -10.01
CA ALA A 60 4.27 -4.13 -10.85
C ALA A 60 2.87 -3.49 -10.85
N ASN A 61 2.49 -2.81 -9.76
CA ASN A 61 1.21 -2.12 -9.64
C ASN A 61 1.29 -0.60 -9.90
N ASN A 62 2.44 -0.09 -10.40
CA ASN A 62 2.68 1.34 -10.66
C ASN A 62 2.43 2.25 -9.44
N LEU A 63 2.80 1.78 -8.23
CA LEU A 63 2.66 2.51 -6.97
C LEU A 63 3.95 3.29 -6.62
N THR A 64 4.59 3.90 -7.61
CA THR A 64 5.92 4.52 -7.47
C THR A 64 5.91 6.03 -7.43
N SER A 65 4.78 6.69 -7.73
CA SER A 65 4.70 8.14 -7.81
C SER A 65 3.29 8.68 -7.60
N GLY A 66 3.18 9.98 -7.32
CA GLY A 66 1.97 10.74 -7.17
C GLY A 66 1.41 10.80 -5.76
N TYR A 67 0.11 11.03 -5.63
CA TYR A 67 -0.58 11.24 -4.34
C TYR A 67 -1.79 10.34 -4.23
N THR A 68 -2.10 9.88 -3.03
CA THR A 68 -3.30 9.06 -2.76
C THR A 68 -4.55 9.91 -2.55
N SER A 69 -4.41 11.19 -2.24
CA SER A 69 -5.53 12.12 -2.07
C SER A 69 -6.22 12.45 -3.40
N ILE A 70 -7.54 12.59 -3.31
CA ILE A 70 -8.39 12.89 -4.47
C ILE A 70 -8.56 14.40 -4.64
N ILE A 71 -8.79 15.13 -3.55
CA ILE A 71 -9.17 16.55 -3.55
C ILE A 71 -8.04 17.41 -3.01
N TYR A 72 -7.55 17.11 -1.81
CA TYR A 72 -6.54 17.89 -1.11
C TYR A 72 -5.26 17.06 -0.97
N ARG A 73 -4.13 17.60 -1.43
CA ARG A 73 -2.84 16.92 -1.39
C ARG A 73 -2.06 17.33 -0.16
N THR A 74 -1.61 16.35 0.60
CA THR A 74 -0.71 16.51 1.73
C THR A 74 0.58 15.73 1.47
N GLU A 75 1.70 16.13 2.06
CA GLU A 75 3.00 15.49 1.80
C GLU A 75 3.10 14.07 2.39
N ASP A 76 2.33 13.74 3.42
CA ASP A 76 2.20 12.39 3.97
C ASP A 76 1.49 11.40 3.02
N GLU A 77 0.79 11.91 2.00
CA GLU A 77 0.14 11.14 0.93
C GLU A 77 1.01 11.02 -0.32
N ASN A 78 2.25 11.50 -0.28
CA ASN A 78 3.20 11.47 -1.38
C ASN A 78 3.77 10.06 -1.58
N VAL A 79 3.32 9.40 -2.63
CA VAL A 79 3.73 8.02 -2.97
C VAL A 79 5.19 7.96 -3.40
N GLU A 80 5.68 8.97 -4.12
CA GLU A 80 7.06 9.01 -4.60
C GLU A 80 8.05 9.11 -3.44
N PHE A 81 7.74 9.93 -2.43
CA PHE A 81 8.56 10.05 -1.23
C PHE A 81 8.64 8.71 -0.48
N TRP A 82 7.49 8.07 -0.26
CA TRP A 82 7.43 6.75 0.37
C TRP A 82 8.22 5.69 -0.41
N TYR A 83 8.06 5.63 -1.73
CA TYR A 83 8.77 4.68 -2.58
C TYR A 83 10.29 4.92 -2.55
N LYS A 84 10.75 6.18 -2.59
CA LYS A 84 12.16 6.52 -2.45
C LYS A 84 12.74 6.04 -1.10
N ASN A 85 11.97 6.14 -0.01
CA ASN A 85 12.40 5.61 1.27
C ASN A 85 12.58 4.09 1.24
N LEU A 86 11.72 3.34 0.54
CA LEU A 86 11.93 1.90 0.34
C LEU A 86 13.23 1.60 -0.41
N LEU A 87 13.53 2.38 -1.46
CA LEU A 87 14.76 2.22 -2.23
C LEU A 87 16.02 2.54 -1.41
N VAL A 88 15.97 3.56 -0.56
CA VAL A 88 17.05 3.88 0.37
C VAL A 88 17.29 2.74 1.37
N CYS A 89 16.21 2.21 1.96
CA CYS A 89 16.31 1.04 2.84
C CYS A 89 16.93 -0.18 2.12
N LYS A 90 16.54 -0.43 0.87
CA LYS A 90 17.13 -1.49 0.04
C LYS A 90 18.61 -1.28 -0.19
N GLN A 91 19.01 -0.06 -0.53
CA GLN A 91 20.42 0.28 -0.75
C GLN A 91 21.25 0.07 0.53
N GLU A 92 20.80 0.57 1.68
CA GLU A 92 21.48 0.43 2.96
C GLU A 92 21.65 -1.04 3.38
N LEU A 93 20.58 -1.85 3.20
CA LEU A 93 20.67 -3.29 3.44
C LEU A 93 21.68 -3.96 2.51
N THR A 94 21.71 -3.60 1.23
CA THR A 94 22.63 -4.17 0.23
C THR A 94 24.09 -3.85 0.57
N GLU A 95 24.38 -2.61 0.93
CA GLU A 95 25.74 -2.14 1.28
C GLU A 95 26.25 -2.78 2.57
N CYS A 96 25.32 -3.18 3.47
CA CYS A 96 25.65 -3.73 4.77
C CYS A 96 25.88 -5.25 4.80
N ILE A 97 25.68 -5.98 3.68
CA ILE A 97 25.78 -7.46 3.63
C ILE A 97 27.13 -7.97 4.15
N GLU A 98 28.22 -7.34 3.73
CA GLU A 98 29.59 -7.73 4.10
C GLU A 98 30.13 -6.96 5.34
N SER A 99 29.30 -6.19 6.01
CA SER A 99 29.68 -5.36 7.14
C SER A 99 29.79 -6.14 8.46
N SER A 100 30.31 -5.48 9.49
CA SER A 100 30.39 -6.06 10.84
C SER A 100 29.00 -6.33 11.42
N GLN A 101 28.91 -7.25 12.41
CA GLN A 101 27.64 -7.58 13.07
C GLN A 101 27.00 -6.35 13.74
N PHE A 102 27.80 -5.43 14.24
CA PHE A 102 27.32 -4.19 14.85
C PHE A 102 26.63 -3.28 13.81
N GLU A 103 27.26 -3.10 12.65
CA GLU A 103 26.70 -2.31 11.54
C GLU A 103 25.41 -2.95 11.00
N LYS A 104 25.39 -4.28 10.83
CA LYS A 104 24.18 -5.04 10.45
C LYS A 104 23.01 -4.78 11.41
N THR A 105 23.29 -4.81 12.71
CA THR A 105 22.27 -4.55 13.74
C THR A 105 21.74 -3.11 13.66
N ASN A 106 22.62 -2.13 13.49
CA ASN A 106 22.23 -0.73 13.37
C ASN A 106 21.37 -0.46 12.12
N VAL A 107 21.74 -1.06 10.97
CA VAL A 107 20.96 -0.91 9.72
C VAL A 107 19.60 -1.56 9.87
N LEU A 108 19.48 -2.75 10.46
CA LEU A 108 18.19 -3.39 10.73
C LEU A 108 17.29 -2.53 11.63
N MET A 109 17.86 -1.92 12.68
CA MET A 109 17.10 -0.99 13.54
C MET A 109 16.60 0.23 12.74
N LYS A 110 17.48 0.86 11.96
CA LYS A 110 17.13 2.01 11.12
C LYS A 110 16.05 1.68 10.10
N VAL A 111 16.16 0.54 9.43
CA VAL A 111 15.15 0.06 8.48
C VAL A 111 13.81 -0.18 9.17
N ARG A 112 13.82 -0.82 10.35
CA ARG A 112 12.61 -1.00 11.16
C ARG A 112 11.95 0.35 11.48
N GLU A 113 12.69 1.32 11.99
CA GLU A 113 12.19 2.66 12.31
C GLU A 113 11.64 3.39 11.07
N SER A 114 12.27 3.22 9.91
CA SER A 114 11.80 3.82 8.65
C SER A 114 10.53 3.17 8.10
N LEU A 115 10.32 1.89 8.36
CA LEU A 115 9.17 1.13 7.85
C LEU A 115 7.99 1.07 8.82
N THR A 116 8.18 1.45 10.08
CA THR A 116 7.14 1.33 11.11
C THR A 116 6.87 2.66 11.81
N ASP A 117 5.59 2.88 12.10
CA ASP A 117 5.14 3.97 12.94
C ASP A 117 4.59 3.40 14.26
N GLN A 118 4.98 4.02 15.37
CA GLN A 118 4.52 3.64 16.70
C GLN A 118 3.35 4.52 17.10
N SER A 119 2.18 3.93 17.21
CA SER A 119 0.97 4.58 17.70
C SER A 119 0.54 3.99 19.05
N GLU A 120 -0.39 4.67 19.74
CA GLU A 120 -1.01 4.14 20.99
C GLU A 120 -1.68 2.78 20.79
N HIS A 121 -2.00 2.40 19.55
CA HIS A 121 -2.65 1.15 19.19
C HIS A 121 -1.67 0.05 18.73
N GLY A 122 -0.35 0.30 18.81
CA GLY A 122 0.72 -0.62 18.42
C GLY A 122 1.54 -0.14 17.21
N THR A 123 2.41 -1.02 16.72
CA THR A 123 3.30 -0.74 15.58
C THR A 123 2.56 -1.00 14.27
N ALA A 124 2.44 0.01 13.44
CA ALA A 124 1.86 -0.08 12.10
C ALA A 124 2.94 0.10 11.01
N ILE A 125 2.72 -0.47 9.83
CA ILE A 125 3.60 -0.21 8.67
C ILE A 125 3.30 1.17 8.10
N THR A 126 4.33 1.99 7.99
CA THR A 126 4.29 3.33 7.41
C THR A 126 4.06 3.24 5.90
N CYS A 127 2.92 3.73 5.45
CA CYS A 127 2.63 3.88 4.02
C CYS A 127 1.55 4.94 3.83
N PRO A 128 1.52 5.65 2.68
CA PRO A 128 0.48 6.62 2.39
C PRO A 128 -0.93 6.04 2.53
N PRO A 129 -1.85 6.70 3.24
CA PRO A 129 -3.20 6.20 3.45
C PRO A 129 -3.95 6.07 2.11
N GLY A 130 -4.63 4.97 1.90
CA GLY A 130 -5.39 4.75 0.67
C GLY A 130 -4.58 4.33 -0.56
N LEU A 131 -3.28 4.09 -0.43
CA LEU A 131 -2.38 3.70 -1.52
C LEU A 131 -2.91 2.53 -2.36
N SER A 132 -3.48 1.51 -1.74
CA SER A 132 -4.06 0.37 -2.45
C SER A 132 -5.34 0.69 -3.23
N ARG A 133 -6.03 1.78 -2.89
CA ARG A 133 -7.32 2.14 -3.46
C ARG A 133 -7.21 3.11 -4.63
N TYR A 134 -6.44 4.19 -4.44
CA TYR A 134 -6.46 5.34 -5.35
C TYR A 134 -5.06 5.87 -5.72
N PRO A 135 -4.08 5.00 -6.03
CA PRO A 135 -2.77 5.50 -6.40
C PRO A 135 -2.92 6.34 -7.68
N ASN A 136 -2.76 7.65 -7.59
CA ASN A 136 -2.87 8.60 -8.73
C ASN A 136 -4.19 8.55 -9.53
N ASN A 137 -5.20 7.84 -9.08
CA ASN A 137 -6.34 7.53 -9.92
C ASN A 137 -7.60 8.28 -9.49
N LYS A 138 -7.64 9.60 -9.75
CA LYS A 138 -8.84 10.43 -9.55
C LYS A 138 -10.04 9.89 -10.31
N THR A 139 -9.83 9.36 -11.50
CA THR A 139 -10.87 8.77 -12.34
C THR A 139 -11.48 7.55 -11.65
N PHE A 140 -10.66 6.65 -11.13
CA PHE A 140 -11.15 5.47 -10.41
C PHE A 140 -11.90 5.84 -9.13
N ALA A 141 -11.42 6.83 -8.37
CA ALA A 141 -12.11 7.34 -7.19
C ALA A 141 -13.49 7.92 -7.54
N PHE A 142 -13.57 8.69 -8.65
CA PHE A 142 -14.83 9.23 -9.14
C PHE A 142 -15.81 8.11 -9.56
N PHE A 143 -15.33 7.12 -10.31
CA PHE A 143 -16.15 5.98 -10.70
C PHE A 143 -16.60 5.15 -9.49
N ASN A 144 -15.77 5.02 -8.46
CA ASN A 144 -16.15 4.31 -7.24
C ASN A 144 -17.28 5.04 -6.50
N LEU A 145 -17.20 6.37 -6.38
CA LEU A 145 -18.28 7.18 -5.79
C LEU A 145 -19.58 7.08 -6.61
N PHE A 146 -19.47 7.20 -7.93
CA PHE A 146 -20.61 7.10 -8.84
C PHE A 146 -21.26 5.72 -8.80
N SER A 147 -20.46 4.67 -8.72
CA SER A 147 -20.89 3.28 -8.58
C SER A 147 -21.69 3.05 -7.28
N LEU A 148 -21.27 3.66 -6.17
CA LEU A 148 -22.01 3.61 -4.91
C LEU A 148 -23.37 4.31 -4.99
N LEU A 149 -23.45 5.44 -5.71
CA LEU A 149 -24.72 6.14 -5.94
C LEU A 149 -25.68 5.29 -6.78
N ILE A 150 -25.17 4.62 -7.82
CA ILE A 150 -25.95 3.70 -8.64
C ILE A 150 -26.46 2.52 -7.80
N ALA A 151 -25.64 1.93 -6.95
CA ALA A 151 -26.03 0.85 -6.05
C ALA A 151 -27.16 1.29 -5.10
N PHE A 152 -27.08 2.50 -4.57
CA PHE A 152 -28.09 3.07 -3.70
C PHE A 152 -29.44 3.25 -4.42
N VAL A 153 -29.43 3.76 -5.66
CA VAL A 153 -30.66 3.89 -6.49
C VAL A 153 -31.25 2.52 -6.82
N GLY A 154 -30.43 1.49 -7.07
CA GLY A 154 -30.91 0.13 -7.32
C GLY A 154 -31.49 -0.56 -6.09
N PHE A 155 -31.14 -0.10 -4.89
CA PHE A 155 -31.67 -0.62 -3.62
C PHE A 155 -33.03 0.01 -3.24
N CYS A 156 -33.30 1.26 -3.60
CA CYS A 156 -34.57 1.95 -3.38
C CYS A 156 -35.63 1.54 -4.42
#